data_ed8ded63e7a283395efe30e36ac6c045
#
_entry.id   ed8ded63e7a283395efe30e36ac6c045
#
_cell.length_a   1.000
_cell.length_b   1.000
_cell.length_c   1.000
_cell.angle_alpha   90.00
_cell.angle_beta   90.00
_cell.angle_gamma   90.00
#
_symmetry.space_group_name_H-M   'P 1'
#
loop_
_entity.id
_entity.type
_entity.pdbx_description
1 polymer ?
#
loop_
_entity_poly.entity_id
_entity_poly.type
_entity_poly.pdbx_seq_one_letter_code
_entity_poly.pdbx_strand_id
1 'polypeptide(L)'
;VIGLVIAVIGCALTPFIPHLIKSDVPSGINIYILYLLNLGATVLSYWLFAYKNSILQAHQRTDVVSKVTLITSTIQYGLQLFVLWAFHNYYLYVIVMLATQALTNIVTAICADKLYPQFKPRGKVDKIQVQRINQRIRDLFTSKIGAIIYDSADTFVISAFLGLSVLAV
;
A
#
# COMPACT_ATOMS: atom_id res chain seq x y z
N VAL A 1 -13.51 4.21 5.54
CA VAL A 1 -13.71 3.02 6.38
C VAL A 1 -12.48 2.12 6.36
N ILE A 2 -12.02 1.64 5.18
CA ILE A 2 -10.90 0.69 5.07
C ILE A 2 -9.61 1.23 5.71
N GLY A 3 -9.21 2.47 5.38
CA GLY A 3 -8.02 3.10 5.97
C GLY A 3 -8.08 3.21 7.50
N LEU A 4 -9.27 3.45 8.05
CA LEU A 4 -9.47 3.51 9.49
C LEU A 4 -9.34 2.12 10.14
N VAL A 5 -9.88 1.08 9.51
CA VAL A 5 -9.73 -0.31 9.97
C VAL A 5 -8.25 -0.70 9.97
N ILE A 6 -7.50 -0.38 8.91
CA ILE A 6 -6.06 -0.64 8.83
C ILE A 6 -5.31 0.12 9.93
N ALA A 7 -5.66 1.39 10.18
CA ALA A 7 -5.06 2.17 11.25
C ALA A 7 -5.28 1.53 12.63
N VAL A 8 -6.51 1.10 12.94
CA VAL A 8 -6.85 0.47 14.22
C VAL A 8 -6.10 -0.85 14.39
N ILE A 9 -6.13 -1.73 13.39
CA ILE A 9 -5.44 -3.01 13.42
C ILE A 9 -3.92 -2.79 13.54
N GLY A 10 -3.36 -1.87 12.73
CA GLY A 10 -1.95 -1.54 12.77
C GLY A 10 -1.51 -0.99 14.13
N CYS A 11 -2.29 -0.08 14.72
CA CYS A 11 -2.00 0.41 16.09
C CYS A 11 -2.10 -0.70 17.14
N ALA A 12 -3.05 -1.62 17.02
CA ALA A 12 -3.19 -2.75 17.93
C ALA A 12 -2.01 -3.75 17.84
N LEU A 13 -1.36 -3.83 16.67
CA LEU A 13 -0.17 -4.67 16.46
C LEU A 13 1.13 -4.03 16.96
N THR A 14 1.14 -2.73 17.25
CA THR A 14 2.34 -2.01 17.71
C THR A 14 3.04 -2.69 18.89
N PRO A 15 2.35 -3.17 19.97
CA PRO A 15 3.02 -3.82 21.10
C PRO A 15 3.64 -5.18 20.75
N PHE A 16 3.24 -5.81 19.65
CA PHE A 16 3.76 -7.11 19.22
C PHE A 16 5.02 -7.00 18.35
N ILE A 17 5.38 -5.80 17.90
CA ILE A 17 6.54 -5.57 17.02
C ILE A 17 7.84 -6.16 17.56
N PRO A 18 8.20 -5.99 18.86
CA PRO A 18 9.44 -6.56 19.41
C PRO A 18 9.48 -8.10 19.35
N HIS A 19 8.32 -8.75 19.38
CA HIS A 19 8.23 -10.22 19.29
C HIS A 19 8.36 -10.74 17.86
N LEU A 20 8.01 -9.91 16.88
CA LEU A 20 8.07 -10.25 15.47
C LEU A 20 9.46 -10.01 14.86
N ILE A 21 10.19 -9.02 15.39
CA ILE A 21 11.52 -8.65 14.91
C ILE A 21 12.56 -9.18 15.87
N LYS A 22 13.11 -10.35 15.57
CA LYS A 22 14.19 -11.01 16.36
C LYS A 22 15.59 -10.63 15.92
N SER A 23 15.75 -9.75 14.95
CA SER A 23 17.07 -9.34 14.43
C SER A 23 17.61 -8.13 15.19
N ASP A 24 18.93 -8.08 15.35
CA ASP A 24 19.63 -6.93 15.93
C ASP A 24 19.37 -5.67 15.09
N VAL A 25 18.73 -4.71 15.73
CA VAL A 25 18.42 -3.42 15.10
C VAL A 25 19.65 -2.53 15.23
N PRO A 26 20.10 -1.88 14.14
CA PRO A 26 21.23 -0.95 14.22
C PRO A 26 20.98 0.13 15.29
N SER A 27 22.00 0.39 16.10
CA SER A 27 21.96 1.42 17.13
C SER A 27 21.66 2.79 16.50
N GLY A 28 20.51 3.38 16.86
CA GLY A 28 20.07 4.68 16.33
C GLY A 28 18.76 4.65 15.55
N ILE A 29 18.17 3.47 15.26
CA ILE A 29 16.89 3.36 14.58
C ILE A 29 15.81 2.91 15.58
N ASN A 30 14.76 3.74 15.71
CA ASN A 30 13.59 3.38 16.50
C ASN A 30 12.55 2.68 15.61
N ILE A 31 12.40 1.36 15.79
CA ILE A 31 11.47 0.53 15.00
C ILE A 31 10.03 1.02 15.10
N TYR A 32 9.62 1.51 16.26
CA TYR A 32 8.26 2.01 16.46
C TYR A 32 7.96 3.23 15.59
N ILE A 33 8.90 4.17 15.49
CA ILE A 33 8.76 5.35 14.63
C ILE A 33 8.68 4.91 13.17
N LEU A 34 9.54 3.98 12.76
CA LEU A 34 9.56 3.46 11.40
C LEU A 34 8.23 2.75 11.04
N TYR A 35 7.75 1.94 11.96
CA TYR A 35 6.47 1.25 11.79
C TYR A 35 5.31 2.23 11.68
N LEU A 36 5.22 3.21 12.59
CA LEU A 36 4.15 4.21 12.58
C LEU A 36 4.20 5.10 11.32
N LEU A 37 5.38 5.45 10.84
CA LEU A 37 5.54 6.15 9.57
C LEU A 37 4.97 5.32 8.41
N ASN A 38 5.35 4.05 8.29
CA ASN A 38 4.84 3.16 7.24
C ASN A 38 3.33 2.91 7.38
N LEU A 39 2.83 2.73 8.59
CA LEU A 39 1.40 2.58 8.86
C LEU A 39 0.65 3.86 8.43
N GLY A 40 1.15 5.03 8.84
CA GLY A 40 0.58 6.32 8.45
C GLY A 40 0.54 6.51 6.93
N ALA A 41 1.60 6.15 6.23
CA ALA A 41 1.64 6.18 4.78
C ALA A 41 0.62 5.26 4.13
N THR A 42 0.50 4.04 4.65
CA THR A 42 -0.50 3.08 4.16
C THR A 42 -1.90 3.63 4.32
N VAL A 43 -2.23 4.16 5.50
CA VAL A 43 -3.54 4.79 5.76
C VAL A 43 -3.79 5.98 4.84
N LEU A 44 -2.80 6.87 4.67
CA LEU A 44 -2.88 8.01 3.76
C LEU A 44 -3.09 7.57 2.31
N SER A 45 -2.45 6.50 1.88
CA SER A 45 -2.60 5.94 0.52
C SER A 45 -4.05 5.52 0.24
N TYR A 46 -4.76 4.97 1.24
CA TYR A 46 -6.19 4.64 1.10
C TYR A 46 -7.10 5.87 1.14
N TRP A 47 -6.69 6.96 1.79
CA TRP A 47 -7.48 8.20 1.85
C TRP A 47 -7.23 9.10 0.64
N LEU A 48 -5.99 9.12 0.13
CA LEU A 48 -5.59 9.95 -1.00
C LEU A 48 -6.06 9.35 -2.32
N PHE A 49 -7.30 9.67 -2.70
CA PHE A 49 -7.85 9.46 -4.04
C PHE A 49 -7.82 8.01 -4.58
N ALA A 50 -7.80 6.99 -3.71
CA ALA A 50 -7.78 5.58 -4.13
C ALA A 50 -8.92 5.23 -5.11
N TYR A 51 -10.10 5.85 -4.96
CA TYR A 51 -11.23 5.67 -5.88
C TYR A 51 -10.94 6.13 -7.31
N LYS A 52 -10.04 7.10 -7.52
CA LYS A 52 -9.64 7.57 -8.84
C LYS A 52 -8.84 6.51 -9.60
N ASN A 53 -7.97 5.81 -8.90
CA ASN A 53 -7.26 4.68 -9.47
C ASN A 53 -8.24 3.58 -9.93
N SER A 54 -9.30 3.33 -9.16
CA SER A 54 -10.35 2.37 -9.54
C SER A 54 -11.06 2.75 -10.84
N ILE A 55 -11.24 4.05 -11.14
CA ILE A 55 -11.82 4.52 -12.42
C ILE A 55 -10.89 4.13 -13.58
N LEU A 56 -9.60 4.35 -13.48
CA LEU A 56 -8.63 3.97 -14.50
C LEU A 56 -8.61 2.45 -14.73
N GLN A 57 -8.63 1.68 -13.65
CA GLN A 57 -8.67 0.22 -13.71
C GLN A 57 -9.97 -0.31 -14.35
N ALA A 58 -11.13 0.29 -14.00
CA ALA A 58 -12.41 -0.09 -14.58
C ALA A 58 -12.48 0.16 -16.11
N HIS A 59 -11.71 1.13 -16.61
CA HIS A 59 -11.59 1.42 -18.04
C HIS A 59 -10.37 0.73 -18.68
N GLN A 60 -9.74 -0.22 -18.00
CA GLN A 60 -8.54 -0.94 -18.46
C GLN A 60 -7.37 -0.02 -18.84
N ARG A 61 -7.31 1.20 -18.29
CA ARG A 61 -6.25 2.19 -18.51
C ARG A 61 -5.10 2.02 -17.52
N THR A 62 -4.64 0.78 -17.38
CA THR A 62 -3.47 0.44 -16.57
C THR A 62 -2.18 1.06 -17.12
N ASP A 63 -2.16 1.38 -18.42
CA ASP A 63 -1.06 2.09 -19.08
C ASP A 63 -0.77 3.45 -18.42
N VAL A 64 -1.80 4.21 -18.05
CA VAL A 64 -1.65 5.51 -17.37
C VAL A 64 -1.08 5.32 -15.98
N VAL A 65 -1.62 4.36 -15.22
CA VAL A 65 -1.13 4.05 -13.86
C VAL A 65 0.33 3.62 -13.91
N SER A 66 0.69 2.72 -14.83
CA SER A 66 2.06 2.23 -14.99
C SER A 66 3.04 3.34 -15.38
N LYS A 67 2.67 4.24 -16.29
CA LYS A 67 3.50 5.38 -16.68
C LYS A 67 3.74 6.33 -15.49
N VAL A 68 2.69 6.68 -14.76
CA VAL A 68 2.82 7.55 -13.57
C VAL A 68 3.71 6.88 -12.54
N THR A 69 3.48 5.60 -12.24
CA THR A 69 4.30 4.84 -11.29
C THR A 69 5.75 4.77 -11.73
N LEU A 70 6.03 4.49 -13.00
CA LEU A 70 7.40 4.44 -13.52
C LEU A 70 8.13 5.76 -13.31
N ILE A 71 7.52 6.88 -13.67
CA ILE A 71 8.11 8.22 -13.53
C ILE A 71 8.34 8.54 -12.06
N THR A 72 7.32 8.37 -11.21
CA THR A 72 7.43 8.70 -9.79
C THR A 72 8.40 7.79 -9.05
N SER A 73 8.45 6.49 -9.39
CA SER A 73 9.42 5.56 -8.79
C SER A 73 10.86 5.88 -9.22
N THR A 74 11.09 6.27 -10.48
CA THR A 74 12.42 6.69 -10.93
C THR A 74 12.89 7.92 -10.15
N ILE A 75 12.03 8.91 -9.96
CA ILE A 75 12.33 10.10 -9.14
C ILE A 75 12.58 9.68 -7.68
N GLN A 76 11.76 8.79 -7.13
CA GLN A 76 11.90 8.27 -5.78
C GLN A 76 13.28 7.65 -5.55
N TYR A 77 13.66 6.70 -6.40
CA TYR A 77 14.94 6.01 -6.25
C TYR A 77 16.12 6.97 -6.40
N GLY A 78 16.05 7.92 -7.34
CA GLY A 78 17.07 8.97 -7.47
C GLY A 78 17.20 9.82 -6.21
N LEU A 79 16.09 10.27 -5.64
CA LEU A 79 16.07 11.04 -4.39
C LEU A 79 16.55 10.22 -3.20
N GLN A 80 16.16 8.95 -3.10
CA GLN A 80 16.57 8.07 -2.02
C GLN A 80 18.10 7.82 -2.05
N LEU A 81 18.67 7.58 -3.23
CA LEU A 81 20.11 7.43 -3.38
C LEU A 81 20.84 8.74 -3.00
N PHE A 82 20.32 9.88 -3.44
CA PHE A 82 20.89 11.18 -3.08
C PHE A 82 20.84 11.42 -1.57
N VAL A 83 19.72 11.13 -0.91
CA VAL A 83 19.56 11.29 0.54
C VAL A 83 20.51 10.38 1.31
N LEU A 84 20.67 9.13 0.88
CA LEU A 84 21.61 8.21 1.51
C LEU A 84 23.05 8.68 1.34
N TRP A 85 23.42 9.18 0.16
CA TRP A 85 24.75 9.64 -0.11
C TRP A 85 25.08 10.95 0.64
N ALA A 86 24.15 11.92 0.67
CA ALA A 86 24.38 13.24 1.25
C ALA A 86 24.20 13.28 2.77
N PHE A 87 23.19 12.60 3.30
CA PHE A 87 22.74 12.75 4.70
C PHE A 87 22.95 11.51 5.56
N HIS A 88 23.18 10.33 4.98
CA HIS A 88 23.35 9.05 5.68
C HIS A 88 22.24 8.80 6.72
N ASN A 89 21.03 9.32 6.48
CA ASN A 89 19.91 9.28 7.41
C ASN A 89 18.76 8.42 6.87
N TYR A 90 18.53 7.30 7.55
CA TYR A 90 17.50 6.34 7.14
C TYR A 90 16.07 6.88 7.30
N TYR A 91 15.82 7.77 8.27
CA TYR A 91 14.50 8.38 8.41
C TYR A 91 14.14 9.27 7.22
N LEU A 92 15.09 10.06 6.73
CA LEU A 92 14.89 10.86 5.50
C LEU A 92 14.62 9.98 4.29
N TYR A 93 15.30 8.85 4.17
CA TYR A 93 15.05 7.87 3.12
C TYR A 93 13.59 7.38 3.14
N VAL A 94 13.07 7.02 4.32
CA VAL A 94 11.68 6.58 4.47
C VAL A 94 10.70 7.72 4.19
N ILE A 95 10.97 8.95 4.65
CA ILE A 95 10.12 10.11 4.39
C ILE A 95 10.01 10.39 2.89
N VAL A 96 11.11 10.30 2.14
CA VAL A 96 11.09 10.44 0.67
C VAL A 96 10.20 9.37 0.04
N MET A 97 10.30 8.12 0.49
CA MET A 97 9.43 7.04 0.01
C MET A 97 7.95 7.36 0.23
N LEU A 98 7.59 7.83 1.44
CA LEU A 98 6.22 8.17 1.78
C LEU A 98 5.69 9.37 0.99
N ALA A 99 6.51 10.41 0.86
CA ALA A 99 6.16 11.60 0.07
C ALA A 99 5.93 11.26 -1.41
N THR A 100 6.76 10.40 -1.97
CA THR A 100 6.61 9.96 -3.37
C THR A 100 5.39 9.07 -3.56
N GLN A 101 5.07 8.22 -2.60
CA GLN A 101 3.83 7.43 -2.62
C GLN A 101 2.59 8.34 -2.66
N ALA A 102 2.55 9.38 -1.82
CA ALA A 102 1.48 10.36 -1.83
C ALA A 102 1.43 11.11 -3.18
N LEU A 103 2.58 11.52 -3.71
CA LEU A 103 2.69 12.18 -5.01
C LEU A 103 2.16 11.29 -6.14
N THR A 104 2.48 10.01 -6.15
CA THR A 104 1.97 9.05 -7.13
C THR A 104 0.44 9.00 -7.13
N ASN A 105 -0.17 8.95 -5.94
CA ASN A 105 -1.62 8.94 -5.81
C ASN A 105 -2.25 10.25 -6.31
N ILE A 106 -1.64 11.39 -6.00
CA ILE A 106 -2.11 12.71 -6.45
C ILE A 106 -2.02 12.83 -7.98
N VAL A 107 -0.87 12.48 -8.55
CA VAL A 107 -0.65 12.54 -10.00
C VAL A 107 -1.61 11.59 -10.74
N THR A 108 -1.79 10.37 -10.23
CA THR A 108 -2.77 9.41 -10.78
C THR A 108 -4.18 9.98 -10.74
N ALA A 109 -4.55 10.65 -9.65
CA ALA A 109 -5.86 11.29 -9.51
C ALA A 109 -6.06 12.43 -10.53
N ILE A 110 -5.05 13.27 -10.72
CA ILE A 110 -5.09 14.35 -11.72
C ILE A 110 -5.23 13.77 -13.13
N CYS A 111 -4.48 12.71 -13.45
CA CYS A 111 -4.61 12.03 -14.75
C CYS A 111 -6.01 11.44 -14.95
N ALA A 112 -6.57 10.81 -13.92
CA ALA A 112 -7.93 10.27 -13.96
C ALA A 112 -8.98 11.38 -14.20
N ASP A 113 -8.85 12.53 -13.52
CA ASP A 113 -9.76 13.66 -13.70
C ASP A 113 -9.68 14.30 -15.10
N LYS A 114 -8.48 14.35 -15.69
CA LYS A 114 -8.30 14.86 -17.05
C LYS A 114 -8.87 13.91 -18.12
N LEU A 115 -8.69 12.61 -17.91
CA LEU A 115 -9.17 11.60 -18.86
C LEU A 115 -10.67 11.35 -18.75
N TYR A 116 -11.23 11.45 -17.56
CA TYR A 116 -12.60 11.11 -17.25
C TYR A 116 -13.33 12.19 -16.43
N PRO A 117 -13.47 13.41 -16.95
CA PRO A 117 -14.10 14.52 -16.22
C PRO A 117 -15.58 14.30 -15.90
N GLN A 118 -16.24 13.37 -16.62
CA GLN A 118 -17.64 13.02 -16.42
C GLN A 118 -17.90 12.19 -15.15
N PHE A 119 -16.90 11.46 -14.63
CA PHE A 119 -17.05 10.61 -13.46
C PHE A 119 -16.78 11.38 -12.15
N LYS A 120 -17.50 12.48 -11.96
CA LYS A 120 -17.48 13.18 -10.68
C LYS A 120 -18.50 12.54 -9.73
N PRO A 121 -18.17 12.31 -8.45
CA PRO A 121 -19.10 11.76 -7.48
C PRO A 121 -20.26 12.77 -7.28
N ARG A 122 -21.44 12.44 -7.79
CA ARG A 122 -22.64 13.27 -7.67
C ARG A 122 -23.84 12.38 -7.33
N GLY A 123 -24.67 12.85 -6.39
CA GLY A 123 -25.91 12.16 -6.01
C GLY A 123 -25.77 11.17 -4.88
N LYS A 124 -26.89 10.57 -4.51
CA LYS A 124 -26.99 9.50 -3.50
C LYS A 124 -27.21 8.18 -4.20
N VAL A 125 -26.47 7.16 -3.80
CA VAL A 125 -26.64 5.81 -4.32
C VAL A 125 -27.88 5.19 -3.68
N ASP A 126 -28.72 4.52 -4.48
CA ASP A 126 -29.91 3.82 -3.98
C ASP A 126 -29.49 2.66 -3.04
N LYS A 127 -30.32 2.43 -2.00
CA LYS A 127 -30.07 1.37 -1.00
C LYS A 127 -29.92 -0.02 -1.63
N ILE A 128 -30.67 -0.31 -2.68
CA ILE A 128 -30.60 -1.59 -3.40
C ILE A 128 -29.23 -1.74 -4.08
N GLN A 129 -28.71 -0.67 -4.69
CA GLN A 129 -27.39 -0.69 -5.31
C GLN A 129 -26.27 -0.84 -4.27
N VAL A 130 -26.39 -0.17 -3.12
CA VAL A 130 -25.44 -0.33 -2.00
C VAL A 130 -25.40 -1.77 -1.51
N GLN A 131 -26.57 -2.42 -1.37
CA GLN A 131 -26.65 -3.82 -0.97
C GLN A 131 -25.95 -4.75 -1.97
N ARG A 132 -26.19 -4.55 -3.28
CA ARG A 132 -25.51 -5.34 -4.35
C ARG A 132 -23.99 -5.12 -4.35
N ILE A 133 -23.54 -3.87 -4.15
CA ILE A 133 -22.10 -3.56 -4.05
C ILE A 133 -21.49 -4.25 -2.84
N ASN A 134 -22.12 -4.17 -1.66
CA ASN A 134 -21.64 -4.81 -0.45
C ASN A 134 -21.56 -6.34 -0.58
N GLN A 135 -22.54 -6.96 -1.23
CA GLN A 135 -22.51 -8.39 -1.51
C GLN A 135 -21.31 -8.75 -2.40
N ARG A 136 -21.12 -8.04 -3.51
CA ARG A 136 -19.95 -8.26 -4.40
C ARG A 136 -18.62 -8.02 -3.71
N ILE A 137 -18.53 -7.01 -2.84
CA ILE A 137 -17.32 -6.76 -2.05
C ILE A 137 -17.02 -7.95 -1.15
N ARG A 138 -18.05 -8.51 -0.46
CA ARG A 138 -17.89 -9.68 0.39
C ARG A 138 -17.43 -10.92 -0.40
N ASP A 139 -18.03 -11.16 -1.56
CA ASP A 139 -17.68 -12.29 -2.43
C ASP A 139 -16.24 -12.18 -2.94
N LEU A 140 -15.83 -10.98 -3.39
CA LEU A 140 -14.45 -10.69 -3.80
C LEU A 140 -13.46 -10.79 -2.63
N PHE A 141 -13.84 -10.35 -1.44
CA PHE A 141 -13.00 -10.45 -0.25
C PHE A 141 -12.74 -11.92 0.12
N THR A 142 -13.80 -12.74 0.12
CA THR A 142 -13.67 -14.19 0.38
C THR A 142 -12.78 -14.87 -0.67
N SER A 143 -12.98 -14.55 -1.95
CA SER A 143 -12.16 -15.06 -3.04
C SER A 143 -10.68 -14.65 -2.91
N LYS A 144 -10.42 -13.40 -2.53
CA LYS A 144 -9.05 -12.88 -2.32
C LYS A 144 -8.35 -13.53 -1.13
N ILE A 145 -9.06 -13.76 -0.03
CA ILE A 145 -8.50 -14.49 1.12
C ILE A 145 -8.14 -15.91 0.68
N GLY A 146 -9.02 -16.61 -0.06
CA GLY A 146 -8.73 -17.92 -0.59
C GLY A 146 -7.48 -17.94 -1.49
N ALA A 147 -7.36 -16.96 -2.40
CA ALA A 147 -6.19 -16.82 -3.26
C ALA A 147 -4.89 -16.58 -2.46
N ILE A 148 -4.92 -15.70 -1.46
CA ILE A 148 -3.75 -15.41 -0.61
C ILE A 148 -3.34 -16.65 0.18
N ILE A 149 -4.29 -17.41 0.74
CA ILE A 149 -4.00 -18.65 1.44
C ILE A 149 -3.37 -19.66 0.49
N TYR A 150 -3.92 -19.81 -0.72
CA TYR A 150 -3.41 -20.71 -1.74
C TYR A 150 -1.98 -20.33 -2.15
N ASP A 151 -1.75 -19.07 -2.52
CA ASP A 151 -0.44 -18.56 -2.97
C ASP A 151 0.62 -18.60 -1.85
N SER A 152 0.19 -18.49 -0.58
CA SER A 152 1.10 -18.50 0.57
C SER A 152 1.31 -19.92 1.13
N ALA A 153 0.48 -20.88 0.77
CA ALA A 153 0.55 -22.23 1.34
C ALA A 153 1.90 -22.89 1.06
N ASP A 154 2.40 -22.78 -0.17
CA ASP A 154 3.69 -23.36 -0.57
C ASP A 154 4.84 -22.74 0.25
N THR A 155 4.85 -21.42 0.36
CA THR A 155 5.86 -20.69 1.15
C THR A 155 5.79 -21.09 2.62
N PHE A 156 4.58 -21.22 3.18
CA PHE A 156 4.38 -21.62 4.56
C PHE A 156 4.85 -23.07 4.81
N VAL A 157 4.48 -24.01 3.93
CA VAL A 157 4.89 -25.43 4.03
C VAL A 157 6.40 -25.56 3.91
N ILE A 158 7.02 -24.93 2.91
CA ILE A 158 8.48 -24.96 2.72
C ILE A 158 9.18 -24.37 3.94
N SER A 159 8.73 -23.22 4.43
CA SER A 159 9.31 -22.57 5.61
C SER A 159 9.19 -23.40 6.87
N ALA A 160 8.04 -24.08 7.08
CA ALA A 160 7.78 -24.90 8.27
C ALA A 160 8.56 -26.23 8.28
N PHE A 161 8.74 -26.86 7.13
CA PHE A 161 9.35 -28.20 7.04
C PHE A 161 10.81 -28.19 6.56
N LEU A 162 11.20 -27.27 5.71
CA LEU A 162 12.54 -27.24 5.11
C LEU A 162 13.40 -26.06 5.61
N GLY A 163 12.81 -25.13 6.36
CA GLY A 163 13.49 -23.95 6.89
C GLY A 163 13.62 -22.81 5.89
N LEU A 164 13.87 -21.61 6.41
CA LEU A 164 13.96 -20.37 5.62
C LEU A 164 15.13 -20.34 4.64
N SER A 165 16.18 -21.14 4.87
CA SER A 165 17.35 -21.22 3.98
C SER A 165 17.04 -21.78 2.60
N VAL A 166 16.02 -22.64 2.48
CA VAL A 166 15.60 -23.24 1.19
C VAL A 166 14.71 -22.29 0.39
N LEU A 167 14.05 -21.35 1.08
CA LEU A 167 13.22 -20.31 0.42
C LEU A 167 14.07 -19.20 -0.22
N ALA A 168 15.35 -19.08 0.15
CA ALA A 168 16.25 -18.02 -0.31
C ALA A 168 17.05 -18.40 -1.57
N VAL A 169 16.84 -19.59 -2.12
CA VAL A 169 17.44 -20.10 -3.36
C VAL A 169 16.43 -20.02 -4.48
#